data_a4c8497070216c18a17f700b6d0b4636
#
_entry.id   a4c8497070216c18a17f700b6d0b4636
#
_cell.length_a   1.000
_cell.length_b   1.000
_cell.length_c   1.000
_cell.angle_alpha   90.00
_cell.angle_beta   90.00
_cell.angle_gamma   90.00
#
_symmetry.space_group_name_H-M   'P 1'
#
loop_
_entity.id
_entity.type
_entity.pdbx_description
1 polymer ?
#
loop_
_entity_poly.entity_id
_entity_poly.type
_entity_poly.pdbx_seq_one_letter_code
_entity_poly.pdbx_strand_id
1 'polypeptide(L)'
;LGDVYKRQFTMAKVIEETQKPAIILAPNKTLAAQLYGEFKGFFPDNAVEYFVSYYDYYQPEAYVPRSDTYIEKESQINEQIDRMRHSATRALLERDDVIIVASVSCIYGIGSVETYGAMTQELIAGEIYNQREVIANLVAQQYRRNDQAFQRGTFRVRGDILEIFPAHLE
;
A
#
# COMPACT_ATOMS: atom_id res chain seq x y z
N LEU A 1 21.86 -3.41 22.64
CA LEU A 1 20.41 -3.67 22.49
C LEU A 1 19.54 -2.63 23.22
N GLY A 2 19.95 -2.09 24.39
CA GLY A 2 19.13 -1.16 25.17
C GLY A 2 18.91 0.24 24.55
N ASP A 3 19.82 0.77 23.74
CA ASP A 3 19.71 2.14 23.22
C ASP A 3 18.78 2.27 22.00
N VAL A 4 18.65 1.25 21.18
CA VAL A 4 17.71 1.24 20.05
C VAL A 4 16.29 1.20 20.57
N TYR A 5 16.02 0.34 21.55
CA TYR A 5 14.69 0.21 22.17
C TYR A 5 14.24 1.49 22.87
N LYS A 6 15.17 2.20 23.53
CA LYS A 6 14.86 3.49 24.16
C LYS A 6 14.45 4.57 23.16
N ARG A 7 15.11 4.63 22.00
CA ARG A 7 14.78 5.63 20.95
C ARG A 7 13.39 5.37 20.35
N GLN A 8 13.06 4.13 20.06
CA GLN A 8 11.76 3.75 19.52
C GLN A 8 10.64 4.07 20.50
N PHE A 9 10.82 3.74 21.78
CA PHE A 9 9.86 4.06 22.82
C PHE A 9 9.67 5.57 22.99
N THR A 10 10.76 6.37 22.91
CA THR A 10 10.68 7.82 22.96
C THR A 10 9.88 8.38 21.78
N MET A 11 10.12 7.89 20.58
CA MET A 11 9.35 8.28 19.39
C MET A 11 7.87 7.91 19.53
N ALA A 12 7.58 6.71 20.02
CA ALA A 12 6.21 6.29 20.29
C ALA A 12 5.51 7.23 21.28
N LYS A 13 6.18 7.61 22.36
CA LYS A 13 5.63 8.57 23.32
C LYS A 13 5.37 9.96 22.73
N VAL A 14 6.25 10.43 21.84
CA VAL A 14 6.01 11.71 21.14
C VAL A 14 4.78 11.62 20.22
N ILE A 15 4.60 10.51 19.49
CA ILE A 15 3.42 10.30 18.65
C ILE A 15 2.16 10.22 19.51
N GLU A 16 2.20 9.47 20.62
CA GLU A 16 1.09 9.34 21.56
C GLU A 16 0.65 10.70 22.13
N GLU A 17 1.61 11.55 22.52
CA GLU A 17 1.32 12.87 23.10
C GLU A 17 0.85 13.89 22.05
N THR A 18 1.38 13.83 20.84
CA THR A 18 1.02 14.81 19.80
C THR A 18 -0.27 14.48 19.07
N GLN A 19 -0.66 13.21 19.01
CA GLN A 19 -1.85 12.70 18.31
C GLN A 19 -1.94 13.18 16.85
N LYS A 20 -0.81 13.28 16.16
CA LYS A 20 -0.72 13.71 14.76
C LYS A 20 -0.33 12.54 13.88
N PRO A 21 -0.76 12.53 12.60
CA PRO A 21 -0.22 11.61 11.61
C PRO A 21 1.31 11.67 11.59
N ALA A 22 1.95 10.52 11.53
CA ALA A 22 3.40 10.41 11.62
C ALA A 22 3.97 9.56 10.48
N ILE A 23 5.14 9.97 9.99
CA ILE A 23 5.92 9.15 9.05
C ILE A 23 7.29 8.83 9.66
N ILE A 24 7.66 7.55 9.63
CA ILE A 24 8.93 7.03 10.10
C ILE A 24 9.70 6.52 8.89
N LEU A 25 10.81 7.19 8.57
CA LEU A 25 11.65 6.81 7.43
C LEU A 25 12.82 5.95 7.89
N ALA A 26 12.87 4.72 7.42
CA ALA A 26 13.97 3.79 7.63
C ALA A 26 14.92 3.75 6.41
N PRO A 27 16.24 3.55 6.59
CA PRO A 27 17.20 3.51 5.49
C PRO A 27 17.04 2.30 4.56
N ASN A 28 16.40 1.23 5.02
CA ASN A 28 16.17 0.01 4.24
C ASN A 28 14.87 -0.70 4.65
N LYS A 29 14.45 -1.68 3.82
CA LYS A 29 13.22 -2.46 4.06
C LYS A 29 13.25 -3.29 5.33
N THR A 30 14.40 -3.87 5.68
CA THR A 30 14.54 -4.75 6.85
C THR A 30 14.28 -3.98 8.14
N LEU A 31 14.88 -2.79 8.28
CA LEU A 31 14.64 -1.93 9.43
C LEU A 31 13.20 -1.37 9.42
N ALA A 32 12.67 -1.03 8.24
CA ALA A 32 11.27 -0.62 8.13
C ALA A 32 10.32 -1.71 8.62
N ALA A 33 10.56 -2.98 8.25
CA ALA A 33 9.74 -4.11 8.70
C ALA A 33 9.80 -4.32 10.22
N GLN A 34 11.00 -4.20 10.80
CA GLN A 34 11.18 -4.27 12.26
C GLN A 34 10.40 -3.16 12.97
N LEU A 35 10.59 -1.90 12.54
CA LEU A 35 9.90 -0.75 13.12
C LEU A 35 8.38 -0.87 12.97
N TYR A 36 7.91 -1.33 11.82
CA TYR A 36 6.48 -1.58 11.59
C TYR A 36 5.89 -2.54 12.64
N GLY A 37 6.56 -3.69 12.89
CA GLY A 37 6.12 -4.65 13.90
C GLY A 37 6.11 -4.07 15.31
N GLU A 38 7.13 -3.29 15.67
CA GLU A 38 7.25 -2.65 16.99
C GLU A 38 6.18 -1.56 17.19
N PHE A 39 6.00 -0.66 16.21
CA PHE A 39 4.99 0.40 16.30
C PHE A 39 3.57 -0.15 16.28
N LYS A 40 3.31 -1.22 15.55
CA LYS A 40 2.03 -1.92 15.61
C LYS A 40 1.74 -2.50 16.99
N GLY A 41 2.77 -2.92 17.73
CA GLY A 41 2.66 -3.34 19.14
C GLY A 41 2.43 -2.16 20.10
N PHE A 42 3.01 -0.98 19.83
CA PHE A 42 2.79 0.22 20.65
C PHE A 42 1.42 0.87 20.42
N PHE A 43 0.89 0.75 19.21
CA PHE A 43 -0.34 1.41 18.76
C PHE A 43 -1.33 0.40 18.15
N PRO A 44 -1.96 -0.46 18.97
CA PRO A 44 -2.84 -1.51 18.47
C PRO A 44 -4.11 -0.99 17.79
N ASP A 45 -4.58 0.21 18.16
CA ASP A 45 -5.82 0.82 17.68
C ASP A 45 -5.60 1.82 16.54
N ASN A 46 -4.36 2.29 16.34
CA ASN A 46 -4.00 3.22 15.27
C ASN A 46 -3.81 2.49 13.93
N ALA A 47 -3.94 3.24 12.84
CA ALA A 47 -3.56 2.75 11.52
C ALA A 47 -2.03 2.78 11.35
N VAL A 48 -1.35 1.72 11.79
CA VAL A 48 0.08 1.55 11.54
C VAL A 48 0.27 0.83 10.22
N GLU A 49 0.89 1.50 9.24
CA GLU A 49 0.98 1.06 7.86
C GLU A 49 2.43 0.94 7.37
N TYR A 50 2.67 -0.02 6.48
CA TYR A 50 3.99 -0.30 5.92
C TYR A 50 4.09 0.16 4.47
N PHE A 51 5.07 1.02 4.16
CA PHE A 51 5.20 1.62 2.85
C PHE A 51 6.63 1.56 2.33
N VAL A 52 6.92 0.58 1.48
CA VAL A 52 8.25 0.35 0.91
C VAL A 52 8.17 0.21 -0.62
N SER A 53 9.30 0.16 -1.32
CA SER A 53 9.31 -0.03 -2.76
C SER A 53 8.71 -1.38 -3.16
N TYR A 54 8.07 -1.44 -4.34
CA TYR A 54 7.42 -2.66 -4.87
C TYR A 54 8.35 -3.85 -5.05
N TYR A 55 9.60 -3.58 -5.40
CA TYR A 55 10.55 -4.61 -5.83
C TYR A 55 11.26 -5.23 -4.63
N ASP A 56 11.11 -6.54 -4.45
CA ASP A 56 11.81 -7.29 -3.41
C ASP A 56 13.19 -7.75 -3.85
N TYR A 57 13.32 -8.08 -5.13
CA TYR A 57 14.53 -8.62 -5.71
C TYR A 57 14.89 -7.89 -7.00
N TYR A 58 16.14 -7.49 -7.09
CA TYR A 58 16.73 -6.92 -8.27
C TYR A 58 17.82 -7.85 -8.76
N GLN A 59 17.55 -8.63 -9.80
CA GLN A 59 18.58 -9.41 -10.48
C GLN A 59 19.24 -8.49 -11.52
N PRO A 60 20.52 -8.15 -11.34
CA PRO A 60 21.25 -7.39 -12.34
C PRO A 60 21.36 -8.20 -13.65
N GLU A 61 21.40 -7.50 -14.77
CA GLU A 61 21.74 -8.11 -16.04
C GLU A 61 23.11 -8.79 -15.95
N ALA A 62 23.20 -10.02 -16.42
CA ALA A 62 24.45 -10.76 -16.44
C ALA A 62 24.55 -11.58 -17.72
N TYR A 63 25.73 -11.50 -18.36
CA TYR A 63 26.09 -12.39 -19.46
C TYR A 63 26.97 -13.52 -18.94
N VAL A 64 26.55 -14.76 -19.20
CA VAL A 64 27.31 -15.95 -18.82
C VAL A 64 28.01 -16.49 -20.08
N PRO A 65 29.33 -16.20 -20.30
CA PRO A 65 30.03 -16.57 -21.53
C PRO A 65 30.11 -18.06 -21.78
N ARG A 66 30.07 -18.89 -20.73
CA ARG A 66 30.15 -20.34 -20.82
C ARG A 66 28.94 -20.99 -21.53
N SER A 67 27.78 -20.43 -21.39
CA SER A 67 26.52 -20.92 -21.93
C SER A 67 25.92 -20.02 -22.99
N ASP A 68 26.63 -18.95 -23.36
CA ASP A 68 26.14 -17.92 -24.29
C ASP A 68 24.73 -17.44 -23.90
N THR A 69 24.51 -17.27 -22.58
CA THR A 69 23.20 -16.93 -22.03
C THR A 69 23.23 -15.51 -21.48
N TYR A 70 22.31 -14.71 -21.95
CA TYR A 70 22.02 -13.39 -21.40
C TYR A 70 20.90 -13.51 -20.37
N ILE A 71 21.19 -13.17 -19.12
CA ILE A 71 20.18 -13.12 -18.05
C ILE A 71 19.61 -11.70 -18.05
N GLU A 72 18.37 -11.58 -18.48
CA GLU A 72 17.66 -10.31 -18.45
C GLU A 72 17.37 -9.87 -17.02
N LYS A 73 17.28 -8.55 -16.87
CA LYS A 73 16.91 -7.92 -15.60
C LYS A 73 15.45 -8.27 -15.29
N GLU A 74 15.24 -9.09 -14.29
CA GLU A 74 13.90 -9.38 -13.79
C GLU A 74 13.64 -8.63 -12.48
N SER A 75 12.50 -7.95 -12.43
CA SER A 75 11.95 -7.38 -11.23
C SER A 75 10.55 -7.96 -11.01
N GLN A 76 10.37 -8.70 -9.92
CA GLN A 76 9.05 -9.20 -9.54
C GLN A 76 8.39 -8.21 -8.58
N ILE A 77 7.13 -7.88 -8.87
CA ILE A 77 6.30 -7.09 -7.96
C ILE A 77 5.80 -8.04 -6.87
N ASN A 78 6.10 -7.70 -5.63
CA ASN A 78 5.56 -8.42 -4.48
C ASN A 78 4.12 -7.97 -4.23
N GLU A 79 3.16 -8.87 -4.47
CA GLU A 79 1.73 -8.58 -4.33
C GLU A 79 1.34 -8.18 -2.90
N GLN A 80 2.02 -8.72 -1.89
CA GLN A 80 1.78 -8.35 -0.50
C GLN A 80 2.22 -6.91 -0.22
N ILE A 81 3.38 -6.50 -0.72
CA ILE A 81 3.86 -5.11 -0.61
C ILE A 81 2.92 -4.17 -1.35
N ASP A 82 2.48 -4.55 -2.55
CA ASP A 82 1.53 -3.76 -3.32
C ASP A 82 0.23 -3.53 -2.52
N ARG A 83 -0.33 -4.58 -1.93
CA ARG A 83 -1.51 -4.48 -1.07
C ARG A 83 -1.28 -3.57 0.14
N MET A 84 -0.14 -3.71 0.83
CA MET A 84 0.20 -2.87 1.99
C MET A 84 0.34 -1.40 1.60
N ARG A 85 0.86 -1.10 0.41
CA ARG A 85 0.93 0.27 -0.11
C ARG A 85 -0.45 0.85 -0.38
N HIS A 86 -1.36 0.08 -0.95
CA HIS A 86 -2.75 0.49 -1.15
C HIS A 86 -3.46 0.72 0.19
N SER A 87 -3.24 -0.14 1.19
CA SER A 87 -3.75 0.03 2.55
C SER A 87 -3.24 1.33 3.17
N ALA A 88 -1.95 1.60 3.08
CA ALA A 88 -1.34 2.81 3.61
C ALA A 88 -1.90 4.09 2.96
N THR A 89 -2.05 4.08 1.63
CA THR A 89 -2.62 5.21 0.89
C THR A 89 -4.08 5.45 1.30
N ARG A 90 -4.86 4.40 1.45
CA ARG A 90 -6.24 4.48 1.92
C ARG A 90 -6.31 5.04 3.35
N ALA A 91 -5.50 4.52 4.26
CA ALA A 91 -5.47 4.98 5.64
C ALA A 91 -5.18 6.48 5.75
N LEU A 92 -4.26 7.00 4.93
CA LEU A 92 -3.95 8.43 4.86
C LEU A 92 -5.13 9.30 4.39
N LEU A 93 -6.02 8.75 3.57
CA LEU A 93 -7.19 9.48 3.06
C LEU A 93 -8.39 9.41 4.00
N GLU A 94 -8.47 8.36 4.82
CA GLU A 94 -9.66 8.06 5.64
C GLU A 94 -9.46 8.34 7.14
N ARG A 95 -8.21 8.39 7.64
CA ARG A 95 -7.92 8.42 9.07
C ARG A 95 -6.89 9.51 9.42
N ASP A 96 -7.03 10.08 10.61
CA ASP A 96 -6.11 11.08 11.17
C ASP A 96 -5.06 10.48 12.13
N ASP A 97 -5.24 9.22 12.54
CA ASP A 97 -4.38 8.50 13.49
C ASP A 97 -3.36 7.58 12.82
N VAL A 98 -2.88 7.97 11.64
CA VAL A 98 -2.03 7.13 10.78
C VAL A 98 -0.56 7.25 11.15
N ILE A 99 0.11 6.11 11.23
CA ILE A 99 1.56 6.00 11.41
C ILE A 99 2.13 5.21 10.23
N ILE A 100 2.82 5.89 9.31
CA ILE A 100 3.46 5.25 8.16
C ILE A 100 4.90 4.90 8.49
N VAL A 101 5.25 3.63 8.38
CA VAL A 101 6.65 3.18 8.42
C VAL A 101 7.13 2.88 7.00
N ALA A 102 8.05 3.69 6.51
CA ALA A 102 8.49 3.69 5.13
C ALA A 102 10.01 3.49 4.99
N SER A 103 10.45 2.93 3.87
CA SER A 103 11.85 2.96 3.49
C SER A 103 12.15 4.16 2.57
N VAL A 104 13.36 4.70 2.63
CA VAL A 104 13.76 5.85 1.78
C VAL A 104 13.62 5.56 0.29
N SER A 105 13.63 4.29 -0.12
CA SER A 105 13.46 3.88 -1.51
C SER A 105 12.04 4.15 -2.06
N CYS A 106 11.06 4.41 -1.20
CA CYS A 106 9.67 4.66 -1.62
C CYS A 106 9.38 6.12 -2.01
N ILE A 107 10.31 7.06 -1.76
CA ILE A 107 10.12 8.49 -2.07
C ILE A 107 10.12 8.79 -3.58
N TYR A 108 10.57 7.83 -4.39
CA TYR A 108 10.58 7.98 -5.85
C TYR A 108 9.29 7.46 -6.47
N GLY A 109 8.74 8.18 -7.44
CA GLY A 109 7.56 7.76 -8.20
C GLY A 109 6.22 7.93 -7.47
N ILE A 110 6.17 8.75 -6.44
CA ILE A 110 4.92 9.12 -5.77
C ILE A 110 4.22 10.17 -6.66
N GLY A 111 2.98 9.87 -7.07
CA GLY A 111 2.12 10.82 -7.78
C GLY A 111 1.67 12.00 -6.91
N SER A 112 0.94 12.97 -7.50
CA SER A 112 0.41 14.08 -6.71
C SER A 112 -0.76 13.62 -5.82
N VAL A 113 -0.89 14.24 -4.66
CA VAL A 113 -1.98 13.98 -3.70
C VAL A 113 -3.35 14.26 -4.34
N GLU A 114 -3.42 15.32 -5.17
CA GLU A 114 -4.65 15.70 -5.90
C GLU A 114 -5.10 14.61 -6.87
N THR A 115 -4.16 13.97 -7.56
CA THR A 115 -4.45 12.85 -8.47
C THR A 115 -4.99 11.64 -7.69
N TYR A 116 -4.42 11.33 -6.52
CA TYR A 116 -4.92 10.24 -5.67
C TYR A 116 -6.31 10.53 -5.11
N GLY A 117 -6.58 11.75 -4.65
CA GLY A 117 -7.90 12.16 -4.18
C GLY A 117 -8.99 12.07 -5.26
N ALA A 118 -8.64 12.42 -6.51
CA ALA A 118 -9.54 12.30 -7.66
C ALA A 118 -9.78 10.84 -8.11
N MET A 119 -8.93 9.89 -7.67
CA MET A 119 -9.02 8.46 -7.99
C MET A 119 -9.69 7.64 -6.88
N THR A 120 -10.49 8.25 -6.01
CA THR A 120 -11.27 7.57 -4.99
C THR A 120 -12.75 7.52 -5.37
N GLN A 121 -13.42 6.41 -5.05
CA GLN A 121 -14.87 6.25 -5.21
C GLN A 121 -15.45 5.97 -3.83
N GLU A 122 -16.25 6.90 -3.33
CA GLU A 122 -17.01 6.71 -2.10
C GLU A 122 -18.41 6.15 -2.42
N LEU A 123 -18.80 5.10 -1.73
CA LEU A 123 -20.12 4.48 -1.80
C LEU A 123 -20.71 4.37 -0.39
N ILE A 124 -21.79 5.10 -0.14
CA ILE A 124 -22.45 5.16 1.17
C ILE A 124 -23.62 4.17 1.20
N ALA A 125 -23.67 3.33 2.21
CA ALA A 125 -24.73 2.35 2.36
C ALA A 125 -26.10 3.03 2.51
N GLY A 126 -27.06 2.59 1.70
CA GLY A 126 -28.43 3.14 1.67
C GLY A 126 -28.65 4.24 0.63
N GLU A 127 -27.62 4.74 -0.04
CA GLU A 127 -27.76 5.68 -1.14
C GLU A 127 -27.97 4.97 -2.48
N ILE A 128 -28.60 5.70 -3.43
CA ILE A 128 -28.87 5.18 -4.78
C ILE A 128 -27.81 5.73 -5.74
N TYR A 129 -27.11 4.83 -6.43
CA TYR A 129 -26.08 5.17 -7.41
C TYR A 129 -26.43 4.68 -8.81
N ASN A 130 -26.01 5.43 -9.82
CA ASN A 130 -26.08 4.98 -11.20
C ASN A 130 -24.99 3.94 -11.46
N GLN A 131 -25.36 2.69 -11.69
CA GLN A 131 -24.44 1.58 -11.91
C GLN A 131 -23.41 1.86 -13.03
N ARG A 132 -23.83 2.51 -14.13
CA ARG A 132 -22.94 2.82 -15.25
C ARG A 132 -21.88 3.84 -14.87
N GLU A 133 -22.22 4.83 -14.08
CA GLU A 133 -21.27 5.85 -13.59
C GLU A 133 -20.27 5.23 -12.61
N VAL A 134 -20.73 4.38 -11.70
CA VAL A 134 -19.85 3.65 -10.78
C VAL A 134 -18.89 2.76 -11.56
N ILE A 135 -19.36 2.02 -12.56
CA ILE A 135 -18.49 1.20 -13.42
C ILE A 135 -17.48 2.05 -14.20
N ALA A 136 -17.88 3.19 -14.75
CA ALA A 136 -16.98 4.09 -15.46
C ALA A 136 -15.86 4.62 -14.56
N ASN A 137 -16.20 4.98 -13.32
CA ASN A 137 -15.24 5.42 -12.32
C ASN A 137 -14.26 4.29 -11.91
N LEU A 138 -14.78 3.06 -11.71
CA LEU A 138 -13.92 1.90 -11.43
C LEU A 138 -12.91 1.62 -12.56
N VAL A 139 -13.36 1.71 -13.82
CA VAL A 139 -12.50 1.55 -14.99
C VAL A 139 -11.46 2.68 -15.06
N ALA A 140 -11.84 3.91 -14.76
CA ALA A 140 -10.90 5.05 -14.68
C ALA A 140 -9.85 4.84 -13.58
N GLN A 141 -10.19 4.18 -12.48
CA GLN A 141 -9.31 3.75 -11.39
C GLN A 141 -8.54 2.46 -11.70
N GLN A 142 -8.57 1.99 -12.96
CA GLN A 142 -7.87 0.79 -13.45
C GLN A 142 -8.39 -0.56 -12.90
N TYR A 143 -9.58 -0.60 -12.31
CA TYR A 143 -10.24 -1.85 -12.00
C TYR A 143 -10.62 -2.57 -13.29
N ARG A 144 -10.51 -3.88 -13.31
CA ARG A 144 -10.85 -4.71 -14.47
C ARG A 144 -12.13 -5.49 -14.21
N ARG A 145 -13.01 -5.54 -15.22
CA ARG A 145 -14.15 -6.44 -15.14
C ARG A 145 -13.69 -7.89 -15.31
N ASN A 146 -14.05 -8.73 -14.36
CA ASN A 146 -13.79 -10.16 -14.46
C ASN A 146 -14.96 -10.93 -13.80
N ASP A 147 -15.85 -11.43 -14.64
CA ASP A 147 -17.04 -12.13 -14.16
C ASP A 147 -16.73 -13.60 -13.79
N GLN A 148 -15.57 -14.16 -14.18
CA GLN A 148 -15.18 -15.55 -13.94
C GLN A 148 -14.22 -15.70 -12.75
N ALA A 149 -13.14 -14.92 -12.73
CA ALA A 149 -12.14 -14.94 -11.69
C ALA A 149 -12.22 -13.64 -10.88
N PHE A 150 -12.94 -13.68 -9.77
CA PHE A 150 -13.10 -12.54 -8.87
C PHE A 150 -11.90 -12.45 -7.96
N GLN A 151 -11.02 -11.50 -8.24
CA GLN A 151 -9.76 -11.30 -7.55
C GLN A 151 -9.51 -9.81 -7.27
N ARG A 152 -8.51 -9.52 -6.50
CA ARG A 152 -8.12 -8.17 -6.10
C ARG A 152 -7.98 -7.21 -7.30
N GLY A 153 -8.55 -6.01 -7.21
CA GLY A 153 -8.56 -5.02 -8.29
C GLY A 153 -9.52 -5.35 -9.44
N THR A 154 -10.45 -6.27 -9.21
CA THR A 154 -11.51 -6.58 -10.21
C THR A 154 -12.90 -6.26 -9.69
N PHE A 155 -13.83 -6.10 -10.61
CA PHE A 155 -15.25 -6.05 -10.33
C PHE A 155 -16.01 -7.00 -11.26
N ARG A 156 -17.19 -7.44 -10.84
CA ARG A 156 -18.13 -8.21 -11.66
C ARG A 156 -19.54 -7.65 -11.57
N VAL A 157 -20.31 -7.88 -12.63
CA VAL A 157 -21.67 -7.35 -12.75
C VAL A 157 -22.61 -8.49 -13.11
N ARG A 158 -23.68 -8.65 -12.32
CA ARG A 158 -24.74 -9.62 -12.56
C ARG A 158 -26.10 -8.93 -12.39
N GLY A 159 -26.67 -8.47 -13.51
CA GLY A 159 -27.87 -7.65 -13.46
C GLY A 159 -27.63 -6.35 -12.69
N ASP A 160 -28.41 -6.10 -11.66
CA ASP A 160 -28.30 -4.90 -10.82
C ASP A 160 -27.24 -5.03 -9.69
N ILE A 161 -26.61 -6.19 -9.57
CA ILE A 161 -25.60 -6.45 -8.55
C ILE A 161 -24.22 -6.14 -9.11
N LEU A 162 -23.54 -5.21 -8.46
CA LEU A 162 -22.12 -4.90 -8.68
C LEU A 162 -21.31 -5.38 -7.48
N GLU A 163 -20.37 -6.26 -7.72
CA GLU A 163 -19.43 -6.74 -6.70
C GLU A 163 -18.03 -6.20 -7.02
N ILE A 164 -17.38 -5.64 -6.04
CA ILE A 164 -16.05 -5.03 -6.17
C ILE A 164 -15.11 -5.73 -5.22
N PHE A 165 -13.91 -6.12 -5.70
CA PHE A 165 -12.84 -6.60 -4.85
C PHE A 165 -11.76 -5.51 -4.73
N PRO A 166 -11.75 -4.74 -3.64
CA PRO A 166 -10.81 -3.64 -3.45
C PRO A 166 -9.34 -4.07 -3.49
N ALA A 167 -8.49 -3.18 -4.00
CA ALA A 167 -7.06 -3.47 -4.19
C ALA A 167 -6.28 -3.68 -2.87
N HIS A 168 -6.81 -3.23 -1.73
CA HIS A 168 -6.18 -3.33 -0.41
C HIS A 168 -6.66 -4.52 0.44
N LEU A 169 -7.71 -5.25 0.00
CA LEU A 169 -8.24 -6.42 0.72
C LEU A 169 -7.56 -7.74 0.32
N GLU A 170 -7.73 -8.75 1.20
CA GLU A 170 -7.30 -10.15 0.98
C GLU A 170 -8.38 -10.96 0.30
#